data_5a1f9809bf2beb702fd81efe82fcc656
#
_entry.id   5a1f9809bf2beb702fd81efe82fcc656
#
_cell.length_a   1.000
_cell.length_b   1.000
_cell.length_c   1.000
_cell.angle_alpha   90.00
_cell.angle_beta   90.00
_cell.angle_gamma   90.00
#
_symmetry.space_group_name_H-M   'P 1'
#
loop_
_entity.id
_entity.type
_entity.pdbx_description
1 polymer ?
#
loop_
_entity_poly.entity_id
_entity_poly.type
_entity_poly.pdbx_seq_one_letter_code
_entity_poly.pdbx_strand_id
1 'polypeptide(L)'
;MLHVQPTITTVVEQTVQAFCQTFLSYPYLCYTEHGLHALFYTHLYNALAPQERYLLWQGQSVCVLQKEYPTADALGKPRRQHWDIAVIRNPPQCLAGKQHSYDYLCLAAVIEFGLNEPSAHLEDDIQRLSHPGANVD
;
A
#
# COMPACT_ATOMS: atom_id res chain seq x y z
N MET A 1 7.47 -21.31 -23.81
CA MET A 1 6.43 -20.47 -23.18
C MET A 1 7.10 -19.30 -22.46
N LEU A 2 6.83 -18.09 -22.90
CA LEU A 2 7.27 -16.89 -22.19
C LEU A 2 6.44 -16.83 -20.89
N HIS A 3 7.07 -17.08 -19.74
CA HIS A 3 6.47 -16.77 -18.45
C HIS A 3 6.37 -15.24 -18.34
N VAL A 4 5.19 -14.70 -18.61
CA VAL A 4 4.91 -13.30 -18.29
C VAL A 4 4.86 -13.20 -16.77
N GLN A 5 5.81 -12.49 -16.18
CA GLN A 5 5.78 -12.22 -14.73
C GLN A 5 4.53 -11.38 -14.42
N PRO A 6 3.81 -11.70 -13.33
CA PRO A 6 2.67 -10.88 -12.94
C PRO A 6 3.12 -9.47 -12.58
N THR A 7 2.30 -8.49 -12.89
CA THR A 7 2.56 -7.10 -12.48
C THR A 7 2.47 -6.99 -10.96
N ILE A 8 3.10 -5.96 -10.39
CA ILE A 8 3.03 -5.71 -8.95
C ILE A 8 1.58 -5.55 -8.46
N THR A 9 0.74 -4.93 -9.26
CA THR A 9 -0.71 -4.79 -8.98
C THR A 9 -1.39 -6.16 -8.89
N THR A 10 -1.08 -7.06 -9.82
CA THR A 10 -1.62 -8.43 -9.80
C THR A 10 -1.17 -9.18 -8.53
N VAL A 11 0.09 -9.04 -8.12
CA VAL A 11 0.60 -9.65 -6.89
C VAL A 11 -0.12 -9.10 -5.67
N VAL A 12 -0.35 -7.79 -5.61
CA VAL A 12 -1.12 -7.13 -4.53
C VAL A 12 -2.54 -7.69 -4.47
N GLU A 13 -3.25 -7.73 -5.58
CA GLU A 13 -4.63 -8.25 -5.66
C GLU A 13 -4.71 -9.70 -5.19
N GLN A 14 -3.83 -10.55 -5.68
CA GLN A 14 -3.78 -11.97 -5.28
C GLN A 14 -3.48 -12.14 -3.79
N THR A 15 -2.57 -11.32 -3.25
CA THR A 15 -2.24 -11.34 -1.82
C THR A 15 -3.42 -10.88 -0.97
N VAL A 16 -4.13 -9.84 -1.38
CA VAL A 16 -5.35 -9.37 -0.70
C VAL A 16 -6.41 -10.48 -0.68
N GLN A 17 -6.66 -11.12 -1.81
CA GLN A 17 -7.65 -12.21 -1.89
C GLN A 17 -7.28 -13.39 -1.00
N ALA A 18 -6.04 -13.85 -1.04
CA ALA A 18 -5.55 -14.94 -0.21
C ALA A 18 -5.62 -14.60 1.29
N PHE A 19 -5.25 -13.37 1.63
CA PHE A 19 -5.29 -12.88 3.00
C PHE A 19 -6.72 -12.80 3.55
N CYS A 20 -7.67 -12.30 2.75
CA CYS A 20 -9.09 -12.26 3.11
C CYS A 20 -9.64 -13.66 3.38
N GLN A 21 -9.30 -14.65 2.55
CA GLN A 21 -9.72 -16.03 2.76
C GLN A 21 -9.14 -16.62 4.04
N THR A 22 -7.86 -16.36 4.32
CA THR A 22 -7.21 -16.78 5.57
C THR A 22 -7.90 -16.14 6.78
N PHE A 23 -8.19 -14.86 6.71
CA PHE A 23 -8.88 -14.14 7.78
C PHE A 23 -10.29 -14.64 8.02
N LEU A 24 -11.05 -14.95 6.97
CA LEU A 24 -12.38 -15.52 7.09
C LEU A 24 -12.36 -16.92 7.73
N SER A 25 -11.32 -17.71 7.45
CA SER A 25 -11.13 -19.04 8.05
C SER A 25 -10.67 -18.96 9.51
N TYR A 26 -9.90 -17.94 9.84
CA TYR A 26 -9.30 -17.73 11.16
C TYR A 26 -9.48 -16.27 11.63
N PRO A 27 -10.71 -15.87 11.97
CA PRO A 27 -11.03 -14.46 12.24
C PRO A 27 -10.33 -13.88 13.48
N TYR A 28 -9.78 -14.72 14.33
CA TYR A 28 -9.02 -14.31 15.51
C TYR A 28 -7.50 -14.42 15.34
N LEU A 29 -7.03 -14.57 14.10
CA LEU A 29 -5.61 -14.69 13.80
C LEU A 29 -4.80 -13.46 14.24
N CYS A 30 -5.40 -12.28 14.14
CA CYS A 30 -4.83 -11.02 14.61
C CYS A 30 -5.72 -10.39 15.68
N TYR A 31 -5.14 -10.12 16.83
CA TYR A 31 -5.84 -9.48 17.93
C TYR A 31 -5.91 -7.96 17.76
N THR A 32 -4.90 -7.37 17.15
CA THR A 32 -4.80 -5.92 16.93
C THR A 32 -4.74 -5.59 15.44
N GLU A 33 -5.14 -4.37 15.10
CA GLU A 33 -5.00 -3.84 13.75
C GLU A 33 -3.54 -3.77 13.30
N HIS A 34 -2.63 -3.37 14.18
CA HIS A 34 -1.19 -3.38 13.88
C HIS A 34 -0.65 -4.79 13.60
N GLY A 35 -1.15 -5.80 14.31
CA GLY A 35 -0.83 -7.19 14.02
C GLY A 35 -1.34 -7.63 12.65
N LEU A 36 -2.54 -7.18 12.27
CA LEU A 36 -3.11 -7.41 10.95
C LEU A 36 -2.23 -6.79 9.85
N HIS A 37 -1.82 -5.53 10.02
CA HIS A 37 -0.92 -4.84 9.09
C HIS A 37 0.42 -5.58 8.94
N ALA A 38 1.02 -5.98 10.05
CA ALA A 38 2.31 -6.66 10.05
C ALA A 38 2.25 -8.01 9.34
N LEU A 39 1.20 -8.78 9.58
CA LEU A 39 1.00 -10.08 8.94
C LEU A 39 0.78 -9.92 7.43
N PHE A 40 -0.08 -9.00 7.02
CA PHE A 40 -0.32 -8.72 5.61
C PHE A 40 0.95 -8.22 4.91
N TYR A 41 1.67 -7.30 5.53
CA TYR A 41 2.94 -6.78 5.00
C TYR A 41 3.93 -7.92 4.74
N THR A 42 4.05 -8.84 5.68
CA THR A 42 4.94 -10.01 5.55
C THR A 42 4.51 -10.91 4.39
N HIS A 43 3.21 -11.18 4.25
CA HIS A 43 2.68 -11.96 3.13
C HIS A 43 2.96 -11.28 1.79
N LEU A 44 2.71 -9.98 1.68
CA LEU A 44 2.94 -9.24 0.45
C LEU A 44 4.43 -9.17 0.11
N TYR A 45 5.29 -8.88 1.09
CA TYR A 45 6.74 -8.87 0.89
C TYR A 45 7.25 -10.21 0.35
N ASN A 46 6.79 -11.31 0.91
CA ASN A 46 7.19 -12.64 0.47
C ASN A 46 6.60 -13.03 -0.90
N ALA A 47 5.44 -12.49 -1.26
CA ALA A 47 4.82 -12.72 -2.57
C ALA A 47 5.54 -11.97 -3.70
N LEU A 48 6.21 -10.86 -3.40
CA LEU A 48 7.03 -10.14 -4.37
C LEU A 48 8.30 -10.91 -4.70
N ALA A 49 8.66 -10.95 -5.98
CA ALA A 49 9.96 -11.48 -6.39
C ALA A 49 11.09 -10.67 -5.73
N PRO A 50 12.20 -11.29 -5.30
CA PRO A 50 13.26 -10.58 -4.58
C PRO A 50 13.77 -9.32 -5.28
N GLN A 51 13.86 -9.34 -6.62
CA GLN A 51 14.30 -8.20 -7.41
C GLN A 51 13.27 -7.06 -7.49
N GLU A 52 12.03 -7.32 -7.10
CA GLU A 52 10.94 -6.32 -7.11
C GLU A 52 10.69 -5.68 -5.74
N ARG A 53 11.37 -6.16 -4.70
CA ARG A 53 11.20 -5.66 -3.33
C ARG A 53 11.84 -4.32 -3.07
N TYR A 54 12.80 -3.93 -3.91
CA TYR A 54 13.57 -2.70 -3.74
C TYR A 54 13.66 -1.93 -5.06
N LEU A 55 13.74 -0.63 -4.94
CA LEU A 55 13.98 0.29 -6.05
C LEU A 55 15.13 1.23 -5.70
N LEU A 56 15.69 1.90 -6.71
CA LEU A 56 16.68 2.95 -6.51
C LEU A 56 15.99 4.32 -6.54
N TRP A 57 16.21 5.10 -5.51
CA TRP A 57 15.78 6.48 -5.42
C TRP A 57 16.98 7.35 -5.01
N GLN A 58 17.38 8.26 -5.90
CA GLN A 58 18.54 9.14 -5.69
C GLN A 58 19.79 8.38 -5.19
N GLY A 59 20.08 7.24 -5.79
CA GLY A 59 21.22 6.40 -5.44
C GLY A 59 21.07 5.56 -4.17
N GLN A 60 19.89 5.61 -3.53
CA GLN A 60 19.59 4.83 -2.34
C GLN A 60 18.67 3.66 -2.67
N SER A 61 18.89 2.53 -2.01
CA SER A 61 17.98 1.39 -2.07
C SER A 61 16.79 1.64 -1.15
N VAL A 62 15.59 1.55 -1.69
CA VAL A 62 14.34 1.81 -0.98
C VAL A 62 13.42 0.61 -1.12
N CYS A 63 12.83 0.13 -0.02
CA CYS A 63 11.81 -0.90 -0.09
C CYS A 63 10.55 -0.36 -0.78
N VAL A 64 9.99 -1.12 -1.72
CA VAL A 64 8.77 -0.71 -2.42
C VAL A 64 7.55 -0.71 -1.51
N LEU A 65 7.55 -1.53 -0.44
CA LEU A 65 6.49 -1.57 0.55
C LEU A 65 6.81 -0.62 1.71
N GLN A 66 5.89 0.28 2.00
CA GLN A 66 6.03 1.24 3.09
C GLN A 66 4.80 1.19 3.97
N LYS A 67 5.01 1.18 5.28
CA LYS A 67 3.95 1.38 6.28
C LYS A 67 3.86 2.86 6.65
N GLU A 68 2.63 3.30 6.94
CA GLU A 68 2.39 4.68 7.39
C GLU A 68 2.93 5.72 6.39
N TYR A 69 2.84 5.42 5.09
CA TYR A 69 3.34 6.33 4.06
C TYR A 69 2.40 7.54 3.93
N PRO A 70 2.94 8.79 3.92
CA PRO A 70 2.10 9.97 3.88
C PRO A 70 1.24 10.05 2.62
N THR A 71 -0.01 10.48 2.75
CA THR A 71 -0.84 10.82 1.60
C THR A 71 -0.23 11.99 0.83
N ALA A 72 -0.40 12.04 -0.49
CA ALA A 72 0.17 13.11 -1.31
C ALA A 72 -0.34 14.50 -0.93
N ASP A 73 -1.58 14.56 -0.47
CA ASP A 73 -2.25 15.78 -0.03
C ASP A 73 -3.13 15.46 1.19
N ALA A 74 -3.76 16.48 1.74
CA ALA A 74 -4.68 16.33 2.87
C ALA A 74 -5.95 15.54 2.51
N LEU A 75 -6.28 15.41 1.21
CA LEU A 75 -7.41 14.62 0.70
C LEU A 75 -8.75 14.96 1.38
N GLY A 76 -9.00 16.27 1.54
CA GLY A 76 -10.21 16.77 2.21
C GLY A 76 -10.14 16.79 3.74
N LYS A 77 -9.01 16.42 4.35
CA LYS A 77 -8.76 16.48 5.80
C LYS A 77 -8.02 17.77 6.17
N PRO A 78 -7.99 18.16 7.46
CA PRO A 78 -7.25 19.33 7.91
C PRO A 78 -5.73 19.24 7.67
N ARG A 79 -5.19 18.04 7.55
CA ARG A 79 -3.77 17.78 7.32
C ARG A 79 -3.57 16.47 6.58
N ARG A 80 -2.36 16.25 6.03
CA ARG A 80 -1.97 14.98 5.44
C ARG A 80 -2.19 13.83 6.43
N GLN A 81 -2.66 12.72 5.88
CA GLN A 81 -2.82 11.47 6.60
C GLN A 81 -1.72 10.48 6.19
N HIS A 82 -1.87 9.21 6.55
CA HIS A 82 -0.97 8.14 6.16
C HIS A 82 -1.78 6.97 5.60
N TRP A 83 -1.22 6.32 4.59
CA TRP A 83 -1.70 5.03 4.12
C TRP A 83 -1.17 3.92 5.03
N ASP A 84 -1.99 2.97 5.41
CA ASP A 84 -1.55 1.84 6.25
C ASP A 84 -0.40 1.07 5.59
N ILE A 85 -0.57 0.71 4.32
CA ILE A 85 0.50 0.16 3.48
C ILE A 85 0.43 0.82 2.11
N ALA A 86 1.58 1.29 1.63
CA ALA A 86 1.75 1.81 0.29
C ALA A 86 2.76 0.96 -0.48
N VAL A 87 2.51 0.80 -1.78
CA VAL A 87 3.41 0.15 -2.73
C VAL A 87 3.92 1.23 -3.68
N ILE A 88 5.20 1.56 -3.58
CA ILE A 88 5.82 2.58 -4.42
C ILE A 88 5.97 2.03 -5.84
N ARG A 89 5.64 2.87 -6.81
CA ARG A 89 5.78 2.54 -8.23
C ARG A 89 7.26 2.43 -8.61
N ASN A 90 7.60 1.42 -9.40
CA ASN A 90 8.94 1.25 -9.96
C ASN A 90 8.86 1.21 -11.51
N PRO A 91 9.58 2.09 -12.26
CA PRO A 91 10.56 3.06 -11.77
C PRO A 91 9.89 4.20 -10.98
N PRO A 92 10.61 4.76 -9.97
CA PRO A 92 10.04 5.79 -9.10
C PRO A 92 9.82 7.11 -9.83
N GLN A 93 8.69 7.73 -9.59
CA GLN A 93 8.34 9.05 -10.07
C GLN A 93 7.74 9.86 -8.92
N CYS A 94 8.06 11.14 -8.85
CA CYS A 94 7.43 12.04 -7.91
C CYS A 94 6.24 12.77 -8.50
N LEU A 95 5.34 13.19 -7.63
CA LEU A 95 4.29 14.14 -7.98
C LEU A 95 4.91 15.41 -8.59
N ALA A 96 4.27 15.99 -9.59
CA ALA A 96 4.74 17.22 -10.25
C ALA A 96 5.00 18.32 -9.23
N GLY A 97 6.17 18.98 -9.35
CA GLY A 97 6.63 20.01 -8.41
C GLY A 97 7.27 19.46 -7.13
N LYS A 98 7.37 18.13 -6.96
CA LYS A 98 7.90 17.47 -5.77
C LYS A 98 9.05 16.51 -6.06
N GLN A 99 9.82 16.75 -7.11
CA GLN A 99 10.80 15.82 -7.70
C GLN A 99 11.89 15.32 -6.74
N HIS A 100 12.12 16.01 -5.65
CA HIS A 100 13.15 15.66 -4.67
C HIS A 100 12.59 15.16 -3.33
N SER A 101 11.28 14.99 -3.23
CA SER A 101 10.62 14.59 -1.99
C SER A 101 10.21 13.13 -2.01
N TYR A 102 10.90 12.30 -1.22
CA TYR A 102 10.61 10.87 -1.05
C TYR A 102 9.15 10.58 -0.66
N ASP A 103 8.55 11.43 0.15
CA ASP A 103 7.17 11.30 0.63
C ASP A 103 6.10 11.76 -0.38
N TYR A 104 6.50 12.05 -1.63
CA TYR A 104 5.61 12.37 -2.74
C TYR A 104 5.82 11.44 -3.96
N LEU A 105 6.35 10.26 -3.74
CA LEU A 105 6.49 9.26 -4.80
C LEU A 105 5.12 8.75 -5.25
N CYS A 106 4.99 8.50 -6.55
CA CYS A 106 3.79 7.87 -7.11
C CYS A 106 3.67 6.43 -6.61
N LEU A 107 2.45 6.03 -6.32
CA LEU A 107 2.13 4.73 -5.74
C LEU A 107 1.48 3.83 -6.78
N ALA A 108 1.86 2.55 -6.80
CA ALA A 108 1.22 1.53 -7.62
C ALA A 108 -0.03 0.97 -6.94
N ALA A 109 -0.06 0.97 -5.61
CA ALA A 109 -1.19 0.52 -4.82
C ALA A 109 -1.12 1.09 -3.41
N VAL A 110 -2.27 1.19 -2.77
CA VAL A 110 -2.40 1.47 -1.34
C VAL A 110 -3.40 0.50 -0.72
N ILE A 111 -3.16 0.11 0.51
CA ILE A 111 -4.02 -0.79 1.26
C ILE A 111 -4.34 -0.13 2.61
N GLU A 112 -5.62 -0.07 2.91
CA GLU A 112 -6.16 0.38 4.18
C GLU A 112 -6.83 -0.77 4.91
N PHE A 113 -6.73 -0.80 6.21
CA PHE A 113 -7.30 -1.83 7.06
C PHE A 113 -8.28 -1.25 8.07
N GLY A 114 -9.30 -2.05 8.40
CA GLY A 114 -10.19 -1.78 9.52
C GLY A 114 -10.43 -3.08 10.26
N LEU A 115 -10.16 -3.10 11.55
CA LEU A 115 -10.46 -4.22 12.43
C LEU A 115 -11.45 -3.75 13.50
N ASN A 116 -12.68 -4.28 13.44
CA ASN A 116 -13.79 -3.87 14.34
C ASN A 116 -14.09 -2.36 14.30
N GLU A 117 -13.87 -1.75 13.14
CA GLU A 117 -14.08 -0.32 12.92
C GLU A 117 -15.56 0.00 12.69
N PRO A 118 -16.05 1.17 13.13
CA PRO A 118 -17.35 1.67 12.73
C PRO A 118 -17.45 1.86 11.22
N SER A 119 -18.65 1.71 10.65
CA SER A 119 -18.88 1.92 9.20
C SER A 119 -18.44 3.30 8.71
N ALA A 120 -18.51 4.33 9.56
CA ALA A 120 -18.04 5.67 9.24
C ALA A 120 -16.53 5.73 8.93
N HIS A 121 -15.70 4.93 9.59
CA HIS A 121 -14.28 4.82 9.29
C HIS A 121 -14.04 4.18 7.93
N LEU A 122 -14.77 3.12 7.61
CA LEU A 122 -14.69 2.48 6.30
C LEU A 122 -15.10 3.43 5.17
N GLU A 123 -16.17 4.19 5.36
CA GLU A 123 -16.61 5.21 4.40
C GLU A 123 -15.55 6.29 4.20
N ASP A 124 -14.89 6.73 5.27
CA ASP A 124 -13.82 7.69 5.22
C ASP A 124 -12.60 7.16 4.43
N ASP A 125 -12.21 5.92 4.66
CA ASP A 125 -11.13 5.26 3.92
C ASP A 125 -11.48 5.15 2.43
N ILE A 126 -12.71 4.77 2.09
CA ILE A 126 -13.17 4.70 0.70
C ILE A 126 -13.12 6.08 0.04
N GLN A 127 -13.52 7.14 0.73
CA GLN A 127 -13.45 8.50 0.21
C GLN A 127 -11.99 8.92 -0.06
N ARG A 128 -11.07 8.61 0.84
CA ARG A 128 -9.63 8.90 0.63
C ARG A 128 -9.05 8.12 -0.54
N LEU A 129 -9.33 6.83 -0.62
CA LEU A 129 -8.88 5.95 -1.71
C LEU A 129 -9.40 6.40 -3.08
N SER A 130 -10.61 6.95 -3.12
CA SER A 130 -11.27 7.43 -4.35
C SER A 130 -10.91 8.87 -4.71
N HIS A 131 -10.15 9.57 -3.87
CA HIS A 131 -9.82 10.97 -4.08
C HIS A 131 -8.86 11.14 -5.27
N PRO A 132 -9.11 12.07 -6.22
CA PRO A 132 -8.25 12.27 -7.39
C PRO A 132 -6.80 12.62 -7.03
N GLY A 133 -6.57 13.26 -5.89
CA GLY A 133 -5.25 13.64 -5.39
C GLY A 133 -4.48 12.54 -4.64
N ALA A 134 -5.00 11.31 -4.57
CA ALA A 134 -4.36 10.23 -3.82
C ALA A 134 -2.99 9.81 -4.37
N ASN A 135 -2.69 10.16 -5.63
CA ASN A 135 -1.42 9.85 -6.32
C ASN A 135 -1.16 8.33 -6.45
N VAL A 136 -2.22 7.59 -6.66
CA VAL A 136 -2.20 6.14 -6.94
C VAL A 136 -2.55 5.94 -8.41
N ASP A 137 -1.74 5.16 -9.11
CA ASP A 137 -1.98 4.81 -10.52
C ASP A 137 -2.92 3.61 -10.67
#